data_900008f2702fa844b2d89aa03db98448
#
_entry.id   900008f2702fa844b2d89aa03db98448
#
_cell.length_a   1.000
_cell.length_b   1.000
_cell.length_c   1.000
_cell.angle_alpha   90.00
_cell.angle_beta   90.00
_cell.angle_gamma   90.00
#
_symmetry.space_group_name_H-M   'P 1'
#
loop_
_entity.id
_entity.type
_entity.pdbx_description
1 polymer ?
#
loop_
_entity_poly.entity_id
_entity_poly.type
_entity_poly.pdbx_seq_one_letter_code
_entity_poly.pdbx_strand_id
1 'polypeptide(L)'
;MKEENEKVGLKLNIQKMKIMASGPITSWEVDGETVETMSDFIFGGSKITADGDCSHEIKRHLLLGREAMINLDSIFKSRDITLPTKVRLVKAMIFPVVMYRCESWTVKKAECRRIDAFELWCWRRLLRVPWTVRRSNQSTLKEINPEYLLEGLMLKLRLQ
;
A
#
# COMPACT_ATOMS: atom_id res chain seq x y z
N MET A 1 -10.18 0.93 -32.70
CA MET A 1 -9.46 1.86 -31.80
C MET A 1 -8.59 2.87 -32.57
N LYS A 2 -7.70 2.43 -33.47
CA LYS A 2 -6.82 3.34 -34.23
C LYS A 2 -7.62 4.34 -35.08
N GLU A 3 -8.57 3.86 -35.87
CA GLU A 3 -9.43 4.66 -36.74
C GLU A 3 -10.28 5.71 -36.00
N GLU A 4 -10.69 5.43 -34.77
CA GLU A 4 -11.44 6.38 -33.95
C GLU A 4 -10.54 7.46 -33.33
N ASN A 5 -9.31 7.10 -32.95
CA ASN A 5 -8.34 8.06 -32.42
C ASN A 5 -7.83 8.99 -33.50
N GLU A 6 -7.66 8.52 -34.75
CA GLU A 6 -7.26 9.37 -35.87
C GLU A 6 -8.33 10.41 -36.24
N LYS A 7 -9.63 10.09 -36.03
CA LYS A 7 -10.74 11.05 -36.25
C LYS A 7 -10.69 12.26 -35.31
N VAL A 8 -10.10 12.09 -34.12
CA VAL A 8 -9.92 13.17 -33.11
C VAL A 8 -8.49 13.72 -33.09
N GLY A 9 -7.67 13.43 -34.11
CA GLY A 9 -6.30 13.95 -34.24
C GLY A 9 -5.27 13.34 -33.28
N LEU A 10 -5.59 12.26 -32.61
CA LEU A 10 -4.67 11.57 -31.69
C LEU A 10 -3.92 10.48 -32.46
N LYS A 11 -2.58 10.49 -32.39
CA LYS A 11 -1.73 9.43 -32.92
C LYS A 11 -1.29 8.50 -31.81
N LEU A 12 -1.45 7.18 -32.03
CA LEU A 12 -0.96 6.16 -31.12
C LEU A 12 0.57 6.15 -31.13
N ASN A 13 1.20 6.30 -29.97
CA ASN A 13 2.66 6.21 -29.87
C ASN A 13 3.04 4.79 -29.42
N ILE A 14 3.39 3.94 -30.40
CA ILE A 14 3.70 2.52 -30.18
C ILE A 14 4.93 2.34 -29.26
N GLN A 15 5.93 3.23 -29.37
CA GLN A 15 7.13 3.17 -28.53
C GLN A 15 6.85 3.41 -27.03
N LYS A 16 5.74 4.10 -26.71
CA LYS A 16 5.28 4.30 -25.32
C LYS A 16 4.29 3.25 -24.85
N MET A 17 3.82 2.39 -25.77
CA MET A 17 2.94 1.29 -25.42
C MET A 17 3.73 0.19 -24.72
N LYS A 18 3.12 -0.37 -23.69
CA LYS A 18 3.66 -1.53 -22.96
C LYS A 18 2.53 -2.50 -22.75
N ILE A 19 2.83 -3.78 -22.93
CA ILE A 19 1.86 -4.86 -22.78
C ILE A 19 2.27 -5.73 -21.59
N MET A 20 1.29 -6.02 -20.75
CA MET A 20 1.42 -6.98 -19.68
C MET A 20 0.44 -8.13 -19.94
N ALA A 21 0.94 -9.34 -19.94
CA ALA A 21 0.13 -10.53 -20.12
C ALA A 21 0.28 -11.49 -18.95
N SER A 22 -0.82 -12.16 -18.59
CA SER A 22 -0.84 -13.20 -17.54
C SER A 22 -0.38 -14.58 -18.01
N GLY A 23 0.20 -14.67 -19.24
CA GLY A 23 0.66 -15.91 -19.83
C GLY A 23 1.96 -15.73 -20.58
N PRO A 24 2.53 -16.80 -21.15
CA PRO A 24 3.82 -16.78 -21.85
C PRO A 24 3.70 -16.11 -23.22
N ILE A 25 3.48 -14.79 -23.23
CA ILE A 25 3.57 -13.98 -24.46
C ILE A 25 4.99 -13.42 -24.52
N THR A 26 5.73 -13.85 -25.54
CA THR A 26 7.13 -13.45 -25.75
C THR A 26 7.27 -12.20 -26.61
N SER A 27 6.35 -11.96 -27.55
CA SER A 27 6.34 -10.77 -28.40
C SER A 27 4.92 -10.40 -28.81
N TRP A 28 4.69 -9.13 -29.00
CA TRP A 28 3.46 -8.58 -29.54
C TRP A 28 3.79 -7.48 -30.55
N GLU A 29 3.14 -7.50 -31.69
CA GLU A 29 3.36 -6.53 -32.75
C GLU A 29 2.07 -5.73 -33.01
N VAL A 30 2.23 -4.43 -33.16
CA VAL A 30 1.18 -3.49 -33.56
C VAL A 30 1.68 -2.70 -34.74
N ASP A 31 1.01 -2.78 -35.88
CA ASP A 31 1.39 -2.11 -37.15
C ASP A 31 2.81 -2.46 -37.63
N GLY A 32 3.30 -3.68 -37.36
CA GLY A 32 4.65 -4.12 -37.73
C GLY A 32 5.76 -3.66 -36.79
N GLU A 33 5.43 -2.95 -35.71
CA GLU A 33 6.37 -2.56 -34.65
C GLU A 33 6.17 -3.47 -33.42
N THR A 34 7.29 -3.95 -32.87
CA THR A 34 7.27 -4.79 -31.66
C THR A 34 6.99 -3.94 -30.43
N VAL A 35 6.00 -4.34 -29.63
CA VAL A 35 5.64 -3.68 -28.37
C VAL A 35 6.37 -4.36 -27.23
N GLU A 36 6.97 -3.54 -26.33
CA GLU A 36 7.67 -4.02 -25.15
C GLU A 36 6.71 -4.74 -24.18
N THR A 37 7.09 -5.98 -23.78
CA THR A 37 6.35 -6.73 -22.76
C THR A 37 6.94 -6.47 -21.39
N MET A 38 6.06 -6.27 -20.38
CA MET A 38 6.45 -6.01 -18.99
C MET A 38 5.85 -7.04 -18.05
N SER A 39 6.61 -7.40 -17.02
CA SER A 39 6.13 -8.24 -15.91
C SER A 39 5.35 -7.46 -14.87
N ASP A 40 5.61 -6.17 -14.76
CA ASP A 40 4.93 -5.28 -13.82
C ASP A 40 4.97 -3.83 -14.31
N PHE A 41 4.01 -3.01 -13.85
CA PHE A 41 4.01 -1.57 -14.09
C PHE A 41 3.27 -0.83 -12.98
N ILE A 42 3.52 0.49 -12.88
CA ILE A 42 2.84 1.35 -11.93
C ILE A 42 1.72 2.10 -12.63
N PHE A 43 0.47 1.85 -12.23
CA PHE A 43 -0.71 2.52 -12.73
C PHE A 43 -1.43 3.26 -11.60
N GLY A 44 -1.55 4.59 -11.76
CA GLY A 44 -2.20 5.43 -10.75
C GLY A 44 -1.59 5.31 -9.35
N GLY A 45 -0.27 5.06 -9.26
CA GLY A 45 0.43 4.90 -7.99
C GLY A 45 0.42 3.48 -7.41
N SER A 46 -0.28 2.52 -8.04
CA SER A 46 -0.27 1.10 -7.64
C SER A 46 0.60 0.27 -8.56
N LYS A 47 1.39 -0.63 -8.00
CA LYS A 47 2.16 -1.61 -8.74
C LYS A 47 1.27 -2.81 -9.09
N ILE A 48 1.09 -3.03 -10.39
CA ILE A 48 0.34 -4.17 -10.94
C ILE A 48 1.36 -5.17 -11.49
N THR A 49 1.19 -6.44 -11.17
CA THR A 49 2.04 -7.54 -11.63
C THR A 49 1.24 -8.50 -12.51
N ALA A 50 1.90 -9.13 -13.48
CA ALA A 50 1.26 -10.05 -14.43
C ALA A 50 0.65 -11.29 -13.76
N ASP A 51 1.20 -11.72 -12.62
CA ASP A 51 0.71 -12.84 -11.81
C ASP A 51 -0.40 -12.46 -10.82
N GLY A 52 -0.77 -11.16 -10.74
CA GLY A 52 -1.76 -10.66 -9.80
C GLY A 52 -1.33 -10.72 -8.33
N ASP A 53 -0.04 -10.94 -8.02
CA ASP A 53 0.46 -10.99 -6.65
C ASP A 53 0.66 -9.58 -6.06
N CYS A 54 -0.15 -9.24 -5.08
CA CYS A 54 -0.11 -7.94 -4.40
C CYS A 54 0.96 -7.85 -3.29
N SER A 55 1.74 -8.90 -3.04
CA SER A 55 2.73 -8.93 -1.95
C SER A 55 3.78 -7.81 -2.06
N HIS A 56 4.21 -7.49 -3.27
CA HIS A 56 5.16 -6.40 -3.52
C HIS A 56 4.55 -5.04 -3.26
N GLU A 57 3.30 -4.84 -3.67
CA GLU A 57 2.57 -3.60 -3.44
C GLU A 57 2.30 -3.38 -1.95
N ILE A 58 1.84 -4.40 -1.24
CA ILE A 58 1.64 -4.36 0.21
C ILE A 58 2.95 -3.98 0.92
N LYS A 59 4.07 -4.63 0.59
CA LYS A 59 5.37 -4.29 1.16
C LYS A 59 5.75 -2.83 0.90
N ARG A 60 5.54 -2.34 -0.31
CA ARG A 60 5.82 -0.95 -0.69
C ARG A 60 5.01 0.03 0.16
N HIS A 61 3.71 -0.20 0.32
CA HIS A 61 2.83 0.65 1.13
C HIS A 61 3.18 0.61 2.62
N LEU A 62 3.58 -0.55 3.15
CA LEU A 62 4.07 -0.66 4.52
C LEU A 62 5.37 0.13 4.74
N LEU A 63 6.26 0.19 3.72
CA LEU A 63 7.46 1.03 3.78
C LEU A 63 7.11 2.51 3.77
N LEU A 64 6.23 2.95 2.87
CA LEU A 64 5.75 4.34 2.83
C LEU A 64 5.08 4.74 4.16
N GLY A 65 4.29 3.86 4.76
CA GLY A 65 3.71 4.09 6.08
C GLY A 65 4.77 4.22 7.18
N ARG A 66 5.87 3.46 7.12
CA ARG A 66 7.01 3.60 8.04
C ARG A 66 7.71 4.94 7.87
N GLU A 67 7.97 5.36 6.65
CA GLU A 67 8.56 6.68 6.35
C GLU A 67 7.67 7.80 6.88
N ALA A 68 6.37 7.77 6.61
CA ALA A 68 5.42 8.73 7.13
C ALA A 68 5.43 8.78 8.68
N MET A 69 5.50 7.62 9.34
CA MET A 69 5.59 7.53 10.80
C MET A 69 6.90 8.11 11.35
N ILE A 70 8.02 7.93 10.61
CA ILE A 70 9.32 8.50 10.97
C ILE A 70 9.32 10.02 10.79
N ASN A 71 8.73 10.53 9.72
CA ASN A 71 8.65 11.97 9.44
C ASN A 71 7.81 12.72 10.50
N LEU A 72 6.86 12.05 11.14
CA LEU A 72 6.05 12.60 12.23
C LEU A 72 6.63 12.34 13.64
N ASP A 73 7.84 11.78 13.72
CA ASP A 73 8.45 11.37 14.99
C ASP A 73 8.58 12.53 16.01
N SER A 74 8.87 13.75 15.56
CA SER A 74 8.91 14.95 16.40
C SER A 74 7.56 15.22 17.08
N ILE A 75 6.46 15.08 16.34
CA ILE A 75 5.10 15.24 16.84
C ILE A 75 4.77 14.13 17.85
N PHE A 76 5.11 12.90 17.54
CA PHE A 76 4.86 11.77 18.44
C PHE A 76 5.72 11.82 19.71
N LYS A 77 6.89 12.47 19.67
CA LYS A 77 7.75 12.69 20.83
C LYS A 77 7.31 13.86 21.71
N SER A 78 6.53 14.81 21.19
CA SER A 78 6.06 15.95 21.98
C SER A 78 5.29 15.49 23.22
N ARG A 79 5.53 16.14 24.36
CA ARG A 79 4.79 15.91 25.63
C ARG A 79 3.48 16.66 25.67
N ASP A 80 3.35 17.72 24.88
CA ASP A 80 2.17 18.60 24.85
C ASP A 80 0.99 17.97 24.13
N ILE A 81 1.25 16.92 23.34
CA ILE A 81 0.23 16.21 22.58
C ILE A 81 -0.20 14.97 23.33
N THR A 82 -1.50 14.87 23.64
CA THR A 82 -2.07 13.74 24.36
C THR A 82 -2.04 12.44 23.57
N LEU A 83 -2.01 11.30 24.25
CA LEU A 83 -2.01 9.99 23.60
C LEU A 83 -3.21 9.78 22.65
N PRO A 84 -4.46 10.12 23.03
CA PRO A 84 -5.60 9.99 22.10
C PRO A 84 -5.40 10.80 20.81
N THR A 85 -4.85 12.03 20.91
CA THR A 85 -4.56 12.87 19.73
C THR A 85 -3.52 12.20 18.83
N LYS A 86 -2.45 11.64 19.41
CA LYS A 86 -1.43 10.90 18.66
C LYS A 86 -2.02 9.67 17.95
N VAL A 87 -2.89 8.93 18.60
CA VAL A 87 -3.61 7.80 18.01
C VAL A 87 -4.45 8.26 16.81
N ARG A 88 -5.18 9.37 16.94
CA ARG A 88 -5.96 9.95 15.84
C ARG A 88 -5.08 10.37 14.67
N LEU A 89 -3.90 10.94 14.94
CA LEU A 89 -2.93 11.31 13.89
C LEU A 89 -2.43 10.08 13.12
N VAL A 90 -2.08 8.99 13.81
CA VAL A 90 -1.70 7.73 13.14
C VAL A 90 -2.82 7.24 12.23
N LYS A 91 -4.05 7.21 12.73
CA LYS A 91 -5.22 6.77 11.95
C LYS A 91 -5.51 7.68 10.76
N ALA A 92 -5.32 9.00 10.90
CA ALA A 92 -5.65 9.97 9.86
C ALA A 92 -4.55 10.18 8.82
N MET A 93 -3.28 9.97 9.17
CA MET A 93 -2.14 10.32 8.32
C MET A 93 -1.34 9.09 7.87
N ILE A 94 -1.20 8.07 8.71
CA ILE A 94 -0.37 6.89 8.40
C ILE A 94 -1.20 5.80 7.75
N PHE A 95 -2.34 5.46 8.33
CA PHE A 95 -3.19 4.37 7.81
C PHE A 95 -3.69 4.61 6.39
N PRO A 96 -4.12 5.82 5.97
CA PRO A 96 -4.51 6.07 4.59
C PRO A 96 -3.38 5.87 3.58
N VAL A 97 -2.13 6.15 3.95
CA VAL A 97 -0.96 5.87 3.10
C VAL A 97 -0.81 4.36 2.87
N VAL A 98 -0.99 3.56 3.93
CA VAL A 98 -0.90 2.10 3.85
C VAL A 98 -2.10 1.49 3.12
N MET A 99 -3.29 2.02 3.36
CA MET A 99 -4.55 1.50 2.78
C MET A 99 -4.85 2.00 1.37
N TYR A 100 -4.00 2.87 0.81
CA TYR A 100 -4.24 3.41 -0.52
C TYR A 100 -4.41 2.31 -1.56
N ARG A 101 -5.57 2.24 -2.20
CA ARG A 101 -5.98 1.22 -3.18
C ARG A 101 -5.95 -0.24 -2.66
N CYS A 102 -6.09 -0.44 -1.36
CA CYS A 102 -6.12 -1.78 -0.76
C CYS A 102 -7.36 -2.59 -1.18
N GLU A 103 -8.40 -1.95 -1.72
CA GLU A 103 -9.60 -2.61 -2.24
C GLU A 103 -9.28 -3.59 -3.38
N SER A 104 -8.24 -3.33 -4.16
CA SER A 104 -7.79 -4.18 -5.27
C SER A 104 -6.87 -5.34 -4.82
N TRP A 105 -6.43 -5.37 -3.56
CA TRP A 105 -5.44 -6.34 -3.11
C TRP A 105 -6.05 -7.70 -2.80
N THR A 106 -5.42 -8.76 -3.29
CA THR A 106 -5.66 -10.13 -2.83
C THR A 106 -4.76 -10.43 -1.65
N VAL A 107 -5.24 -10.16 -0.42
CA VAL A 107 -4.45 -10.29 0.81
C VAL A 107 -4.40 -11.74 1.25
N LYS A 108 -3.20 -12.34 1.28
CA LYS A 108 -2.95 -13.69 1.79
C LYS A 108 -2.66 -13.64 3.30
N LYS A 109 -2.75 -14.76 4.01
CA LYS A 109 -2.45 -14.83 5.47
C LYS A 109 -1.07 -14.29 5.84
N ALA A 110 -0.08 -14.45 4.97
CA ALA A 110 1.26 -13.93 5.19
C ALA A 110 1.29 -12.40 5.20
N GLU A 111 0.51 -11.78 4.33
CA GLU A 111 0.37 -10.32 4.24
C GLU A 111 -0.43 -9.77 5.43
N CYS A 112 -1.49 -10.45 5.88
CA CYS A 112 -2.20 -10.08 7.12
C CYS A 112 -1.21 -9.96 8.29
N ARG A 113 -0.36 -10.96 8.49
CA ARG A 113 0.66 -10.93 9.55
C ARG A 113 1.64 -9.76 9.43
N ARG A 114 1.99 -9.35 8.20
CA ARG A 114 2.86 -8.19 7.96
C ARG A 114 2.16 -6.87 8.29
N ILE A 115 0.88 -6.78 7.93
CA ILE A 115 0.04 -5.63 8.24
C ILE A 115 -0.13 -5.48 9.76
N ASP A 116 -0.44 -6.57 10.47
CA ASP A 116 -0.53 -6.60 11.93
C ASP A 116 0.79 -6.23 12.60
N ALA A 117 1.90 -6.77 12.10
CA ALA A 117 3.23 -6.44 12.62
C ALA A 117 3.58 -4.96 12.40
N PHE A 118 3.18 -4.37 11.27
CA PHE A 118 3.33 -2.95 11.02
C PHE A 118 2.48 -2.10 11.97
N GLU A 119 1.23 -2.46 12.16
CA GLU A 119 0.33 -1.77 13.09
C GLU A 119 0.89 -1.78 14.52
N LEU A 120 1.31 -2.95 15.01
CA LEU A 120 1.94 -3.09 16.31
C LEU A 120 3.23 -2.28 16.43
N TRP A 121 4.02 -2.21 15.36
CA TRP A 121 5.22 -1.37 15.32
C TRP A 121 4.87 0.11 15.47
N CYS A 122 3.81 0.59 14.80
CA CYS A 122 3.33 1.97 14.95
C CYS A 122 2.93 2.26 16.41
N TRP A 123 2.15 1.38 17.03
CA TRP A 123 1.69 1.56 18.41
C TRP A 123 2.83 1.49 19.42
N ARG A 124 3.76 0.54 19.28
CA ARG A 124 4.94 0.45 20.15
C ARG A 124 5.81 1.70 20.04
N ARG A 125 6.01 2.23 18.83
CA ARG A 125 6.76 3.47 18.60
C ARG A 125 6.06 4.66 19.25
N LEU A 126 4.77 4.78 19.13
CA LEU A 126 3.94 5.83 19.73
C LEU A 126 3.99 5.79 21.25
N LEU A 127 3.93 4.60 21.85
CA LEU A 127 4.06 4.39 23.30
C LEU A 127 5.52 4.42 23.78
N ARG A 128 6.50 4.59 22.89
CA ARG A 128 7.93 4.55 23.20
C ARG A 128 8.39 3.27 23.90
N VAL A 129 7.78 2.14 23.56
CA VAL A 129 8.16 0.83 24.09
C VAL A 129 9.36 0.31 23.30
N PRO A 130 10.58 0.21 23.91
CA PRO A 130 11.72 -0.36 23.24
C PRO A 130 11.44 -1.82 22.86
N TRP A 131 12.03 -2.28 21.75
CA TRP A 131 11.87 -3.66 21.30
C TRP A 131 12.44 -4.68 22.30
N THR A 132 13.39 -4.25 23.14
CA THR A 132 13.99 -5.07 24.21
C THR A 132 13.05 -5.36 25.37
N VAL A 133 12.00 -4.55 25.56
CA VAL A 133 11.01 -4.76 26.62
C VAL A 133 10.04 -5.85 26.18
N ARG A 134 9.97 -6.92 26.98
CA ARG A 134 9.01 -8.03 26.81
C ARG A 134 7.60 -7.57 27.20
N ARG A 135 6.98 -6.80 26.34
CA ARG A 135 5.60 -6.37 26.49
C ARG A 135 4.73 -7.12 25.48
N SER A 136 3.63 -7.72 25.96
CA SER A 136 2.72 -8.45 25.07
C SER A 136 2.01 -7.50 24.08
N ASN A 137 1.69 -8.01 22.91
CA ASN A 137 0.92 -7.26 21.89
C ASN A 137 -0.46 -6.86 22.45
N GLN A 138 -1.11 -7.75 23.18
CA GLN A 138 -2.40 -7.49 23.84
C GLN A 138 -2.33 -6.32 24.82
N SER A 139 -1.26 -6.22 25.61
CA SER A 139 -1.06 -5.10 26.54
C SER A 139 -0.90 -3.77 25.79
N THR A 140 -0.18 -3.78 24.68
CA THR A 140 -0.02 -2.59 23.81
C THR A 140 -1.36 -2.17 23.22
N LEU A 141 -2.12 -3.11 22.68
CA LEU A 141 -3.44 -2.85 22.08
C LEU A 141 -4.47 -2.36 23.12
N LYS A 142 -4.47 -2.91 24.35
CA LYS A 142 -5.34 -2.45 25.42
C LYS A 142 -5.09 -1.01 25.80
N GLU A 143 -3.83 -0.54 25.82
CA GLU A 143 -3.48 0.84 26.16
C GLU A 143 -3.89 1.82 25.07
N ILE A 144 -3.70 1.43 23.81
CA ILE A 144 -4.11 2.24 22.65
C ILE A 144 -5.63 2.22 22.50
N ASN A 145 -6.26 1.09 22.84
CA ASN A 145 -7.70 0.82 22.67
C ASN A 145 -8.18 1.25 21.27
N PRO A 146 -7.59 0.70 20.18
CA PRO A 146 -8.02 1.06 18.83
C PRO A 146 -9.44 0.52 18.61
N GLU A 147 -10.33 1.39 18.14
CA GLU A 147 -11.71 1.03 17.80
C GLU A 147 -11.75 -0.06 16.72
N TYR A 148 -10.82 0.01 15.76
CA TYR A 148 -10.62 -0.99 14.71
C TYR A 148 -9.13 -1.19 14.46
N LEU A 149 -8.75 -2.44 14.23
CA LEU A 149 -7.42 -2.82 13.72
C LEU A 149 -7.29 -2.43 12.26
N LEU A 150 -6.06 -2.22 11.79
CA LEU A 150 -5.78 -1.80 10.41
C LEU A 150 -6.36 -2.80 9.39
N GLU A 151 -6.22 -4.11 9.64
CA GLU A 151 -6.83 -5.15 8.81
C GLU A 151 -8.35 -5.02 8.73
N GLY A 152 -9.03 -4.73 9.84
CA GLY A 152 -10.48 -4.50 9.87
C GLY A 152 -10.91 -3.26 9.09
N LEU A 153 -10.11 -2.20 9.08
CA LEU A 153 -10.34 -1.02 8.24
C LEU A 153 -10.19 -1.33 6.75
N MET A 154 -9.15 -2.10 6.39
CA MET A 154 -8.94 -2.54 5.00
C MET A 154 -10.08 -3.42 4.50
N LEU A 155 -10.59 -4.35 5.34
CA LEU A 155 -11.76 -5.17 5.00
C LEU A 155 -13.00 -4.33 4.76
N LYS A 156 -13.25 -3.29 5.57
CA LYS A 156 -14.37 -2.37 5.35
C LYS A 156 -14.30 -1.67 3.99
N LEU A 157 -13.12 -1.19 3.58
CA LEU A 157 -12.94 -0.54 2.28
C LEU A 157 -13.16 -1.49 1.09
N ARG A 158 -12.89 -2.78 1.27
CA ARG A 158 -13.12 -3.79 0.22
C ARG A 158 -14.58 -4.19 0.05
N LEU A 159 -15.43 -3.90 1.03
CA LEU A 159 -16.87 -4.25 1.03
C LEU A 159 -17.76 -3.10 0.59
N GLN A 160 -17.22 -1.92 0.34
CA GLN A 160 -17.88 -0.76 -0.24
C GLN A 160 -17.77 -0.77 -1.76
#